data_071cf85e2a02cdf6a9357b3a865a9822
#
_entry.id   071cf85e2a02cdf6a9357b3a865a9822
#
_cell.length_a   1.000
_cell.length_b   1.000
_cell.length_c   1.000
_cell.angle_alpha   90.00
_cell.angle_beta   90.00
_cell.angle_gamma   90.00
#
_symmetry.space_group_name_H-M   'P 1'
#
loop_
_entity.id
_entity.type
_entity.pdbx_description
1 polymer ?
#
loop_
_entity_poly.entity_id
_entity_poly.type
_entity_poly.pdbx_seq_one_letter_code
_entity_poly.pdbx_strand_id
1 'polypeptide(L)'
;MSRFRHARRLPFAVAATLLLAACASAPRPAAAPQPQQPAPAAASHQIAASGTLDSAVANLASASGSLVSGRVVLVPAAGGVRVRGQVGGLVRNGAHGLQLHERGDCSAVDARSAGRYFDPLATTRQDGAVGSDPGRIVAGPDGVASVDLLLRGAVLGGGAGNDIVGRSLLVLGATPGAISARVACGVVTAGE
;
A
#
# COMPACT_ATOMS: atom_id res chain seq x y z
N MET A 1 -47.88 -10.10 47.34
CA MET A 1 -49.34 -9.81 47.25
C MET A 1 -49.57 -9.32 45.86
N SER A 2 -50.07 -10.22 45.03
CA SER A 2 -51.39 -10.22 44.38
C SER A 2 -51.58 -9.09 43.38
N ARG A 3 -51.94 -9.28 42.13
CA ARG A 3 -53.00 -10.07 41.52
C ARG A 3 -52.85 -10.21 40.01
N PHE A 4 -53.06 -11.42 39.53
CA PHE A 4 -53.40 -11.78 38.15
C PHE A 4 -54.70 -11.08 37.68
N ARG A 5 -54.74 -10.63 36.40
CA ARG A 5 -55.98 -10.51 35.67
C ARG A 5 -55.81 -11.06 34.26
N HIS A 6 -56.55 -12.15 34.03
CA HIS A 6 -56.84 -12.74 32.72
C HIS A 6 -57.83 -11.84 31.93
N ALA A 7 -57.63 -11.70 30.65
CA ALA A 7 -58.71 -11.34 29.70
C ALA A 7 -58.44 -12.00 28.34
N ARG A 8 -59.11 -13.05 28.11
CA ARG A 8 -60.12 -13.41 27.08
C ARG A 8 -59.65 -13.30 25.62
N ARG A 9 -59.50 -14.50 25.07
CA ARG A 9 -59.37 -14.80 23.63
C ARG A 9 -60.70 -14.57 22.93
N LEU A 10 -60.70 -13.98 21.72
CA LEU A 10 -61.74 -14.07 20.72
C LEU A 10 -61.13 -14.53 19.40
N PRO A 11 -61.68 -15.49 18.71
CA PRO A 11 -61.22 -15.97 17.44
C PRO A 11 -61.85 -15.15 16.31
N PHE A 12 -61.08 -14.52 15.46
CA PHE A 12 -61.56 -14.05 14.17
C PHE A 12 -61.13 -15.05 13.09
N ALA A 13 -62.15 -15.75 12.58
CA ALA A 13 -62.02 -16.50 11.35
C ALA A 13 -62.03 -15.52 10.17
N VAL A 14 -60.99 -15.50 9.37
CA VAL A 14 -60.97 -14.79 8.09
C VAL A 14 -60.77 -15.80 6.99
N ALA A 15 -61.74 -15.86 6.12
CA ALA A 15 -61.82 -16.71 4.95
C ALA A 15 -60.70 -16.39 3.95
N ALA A 16 -60.01 -17.42 3.52
CA ALA A 16 -59.02 -17.34 2.46
C ALA A 16 -59.71 -17.37 1.09
N THR A 17 -59.72 -16.25 0.37
CA THR A 17 -60.01 -16.21 -1.06
C THR A 17 -58.75 -16.34 -1.86
N LEU A 18 -58.54 -17.49 -2.51
CA LEU A 18 -57.50 -17.69 -3.49
C LEU A 18 -57.82 -16.92 -4.77
N LEU A 19 -57.09 -15.87 -5.05
CA LEU A 19 -57.01 -15.25 -6.38
C LEU A 19 -55.83 -15.85 -7.12
N LEU A 20 -56.08 -16.70 -8.12
CA LEU A 20 -55.07 -17.14 -9.10
C LEU A 20 -54.80 -15.95 -10.03
N ALA A 21 -53.67 -15.29 -9.82
CA ALA A 21 -53.11 -14.35 -10.79
C ALA A 21 -52.30 -15.14 -11.83
N ALA A 22 -52.85 -15.28 -13.03
CA ALA A 22 -52.10 -15.79 -14.19
C ALA A 22 -51.06 -14.73 -14.61
N CYS A 23 -49.78 -14.98 -14.35
CA CYS A 23 -48.69 -14.19 -14.90
C CYS A 23 -48.53 -14.50 -16.38
N ALA A 24 -49.08 -13.63 -17.24
CA ALA A 24 -48.73 -13.61 -18.66
C ALA A 24 -47.28 -13.13 -18.81
N SER A 25 -46.37 -14.04 -19.18
CA SER A 25 -45.00 -13.71 -19.50
C SER A 25 -44.95 -12.96 -20.84
N ALA A 26 -44.86 -11.64 -20.82
CA ALA A 26 -44.59 -10.85 -22.01
C ALA A 26 -43.17 -11.16 -22.53
N PRO A 27 -42.94 -11.34 -23.84
CA PRO A 27 -41.63 -11.52 -24.38
C PRO A 27 -40.79 -10.28 -24.12
N ARG A 28 -39.65 -10.47 -23.44
CA ARG A 28 -38.69 -9.43 -23.16
C ARG A 28 -38.07 -8.97 -24.48
N PRO A 29 -38.07 -7.66 -24.81
CA PRO A 29 -37.35 -7.17 -25.98
C PRO A 29 -35.88 -7.57 -25.88
N ALA A 30 -35.33 -8.13 -26.97
CA ALA A 30 -33.90 -8.41 -27.04
C ALA A 30 -33.12 -7.12 -26.80
N ALA A 31 -32.29 -7.11 -25.78
CA ALA A 31 -31.42 -5.99 -25.47
C ALA A 31 -30.50 -5.74 -26.69
N ALA A 32 -30.51 -4.52 -27.20
CA ALA A 32 -29.59 -4.10 -28.24
C ALA A 32 -28.14 -4.30 -27.77
N PRO A 33 -27.21 -4.71 -28.66
CA PRO A 33 -25.82 -4.84 -28.29
C PRO A 33 -25.30 -3.52 -27.75
N GLN A 34 -24.95 -3.49 -26.45
CA GLN A 34 -24.27 -2.33 -25.88
C GLN A 34 -22.87 -2.24 -26.51
N PRO A 35 -22.43 -1.05 -26.94
CA PRO A 35 -21.04 -0.86 -27.34
C PRO A 35 -20.15 -1.31 -26.18
N GLN A 36 -19.34 -2.35 -26.42
CA GLN A 36 -18.35 -2.80 -25.46
C GLN A 36 -17.34 -1.67 -25.27
N GLN A 37 -17.40 -1.03 -24.10
CA GLN A 37 -16.37 -0.11 -23.68
C GLN A 37 -15.05 -0.90 -23.65
N PRO A 38 -13.96 -0.40 -24.28
CA PRO A 38 -12.67 -1.07 -24.20
C PRO A 38 -12.33 -1.28 -22.74
N ALA A 39 -12.05 -2.52 -22.36
CA ALA A 39 -11.55 -2.82 -21.03
C ALA A 39 -10.31 -1.95 -20.77
N PRO A 40 -10.16 -1.35 -19.56
CA PRO A 40 -8.94 -0.63 -19.21
C PRO A 40 -7.76 -1.55 -19.51
N ALA A 41 -6.83 -1.09 -20.33
CA ALA A 41 -5.64 -1.85 -20.66
C ALA A 41 -5.00 -2.29 -19.34
N ALA A 42 -4.88 -3.60 -19.13
CA ALA A 42 -4.20 -4.14 -17.97
C ALA A 42 -2.81 -3.49 -17.94
N ALA A 43 -2.51 -2.76 -16.85
CA ALA A 43 -1.21 -2.14 -16.66
C ALA A 43 -0.16 -3.23 -16.90
N SER A 44 0.66 -3.06 -17.93
CA SER A 44 1.66 -4.04 -18.30
C SER A 44 2.62 -4.18 -17.13
N HIS A 45 2.71 -5.37 -16.53
CA HIS A 45 3.70 -5.71 -15.51
C HIS A 45 5.13 -5.79 -16.07
N GLN A 46 5.36 -5.18 -17.23
CA GLN A 46 6.67 -5.15 -17.85
C GLN A 46 7.60 -4.29 -17.00
N ILE A 47 8.77 -4.82 -16.70
CA ILE A 47 9.84 -4.07 -16.08
C ILE A 47 10.62 -3.31 -17.14
N ALA A 48 11.03 -2.08 -16.80
CA ALA A 48 11.90 -1.27 -17.63
C ALA A 48 13.37 -1.41 -17.19
N ALA A 49 14.29 -1.26 -18.14
CA ALA A 49 15.72 -1.21 -17.85
C ALA A 49 16.14 0.17 -17.33
N SER A 50 15.39 1.22 -17.68
CA SER A 50 15.63 2.60 -17.26
C SER A 50 14.31 3.35 -17.05
N GLY A 51 14.33 4.36 -16.21
CA GLY A 51 13.23 5.30 -16.03
C GLY A 51 13.37 6.55 -16.90
N THR A 52 12.49 7.50 -16.68
CA THR A 52 12.41 8.78 -17.42
C THR A 52 12.85 9.99 -16.61
N LEU A 53 13.13 9.82 -15.31
CA LEU A 53 13.58 10.88 -14.41
C LEU A 53 15.03 10.70 -14.00
N ASP A 54 15.76 11.80 -13.90
CA ASP A 54 17.15 11.84 -13.45
C ASP A 54 17.28 11.89 -11.93
N SER A 55 16.21 12.29 -11.23
CA SER A 55 16.19 12.33 -9.77
C SER A 55 14.78 12.22 -9.21
N ALA A 56 14.71 11.78 -7.97
CA ALA A 56 13.52 11.82 -7.14
C ALA A 56 13.89 12.11 -5.68
N VAL A 57 12.93 12.49 -4.87
CA VAL A 57 13.12 12.74 -3.44
C VAL A 57 12.05 12.03 -2.63
N ALA A 58 12.39 11.67 -1.38
CA ALA A 58 11.41 11.25 -0.39
C ALA A 58 11.70 12.01 0.93
N ASN A 59 10.72 12.81 1.36
CA ASN A 59 10.73 13.45 2.66
C ASN A 59 10.03 12.50 3.65
N LEU A 60 10.79 11.93 4.55
CA LEU A 60 10.31 10.97 5.54
C LEU A 60 9.74 11.71 6.74
N ALA A 61 8.44 11.58 6.96
CA ALA A 61 7.75 12.11 8.13
C ALA A 61 7.50 11.01 9.16
N SER A 62 7.45 11.41 10.43
CA SER A 62 7.24 10.47 11.54
C SER A 62 5.93 9.71 11.40
N ALA A 63 5.95 8.43 11.78
CA ALA A 63 4.79 7.58 11.88
C ALA A 63 4.77 6.85 13.22
N SER A 64 3.62 6.27 13.59
CA SER A 64 3.46 5.49 14.85
C SER A 64 3.89 6.24 16.12
N GLY A 65 3.75 7.57 16.14
CA GLY A 65 4.13 8.40 17.28
C GLY A 65 5.65 8.49 17.52
N SER A 66 6.47 8.11 16.52
CA SER A 66 7.93 8.24 16.59
C SER A 66 8.39 9.69 16.39
N LEU A 67 9.69 9.94 16.56
CA LEU A 67 10.36 11.20 16.17
C LEU A 67 11.25 11.01 14.94
N VAL A 68 11.14 9.87 14.26
CA VAL A 68 11.97 9.54 13.11
C VAL A 68 11.56 10.37 11.91
N SER A 69 12.51 11.08 11.32
CA SER A 69 12.31 11.87 10.11
C SER A 69 13.58 11.97 9.32
N GLY A 70 13.48 12.38 8.06
CA GLY A 70 14.65 12.52 7.21
C GLY A 70 14.31 12.94 5.80
N ARG A 71 15.36 13.10 5.00
CA ARG A 71 15.24 13.33 3.55
C ARG A 71 16.25 12.47 2.82
N VAL A 72 15.79 11.83 1.78
CA VAL A 72 16.66 11.09 0.87
C VAL A 72 16.43 11.53 -0.56
N VAL A 73 17.50 11.52 -1.34
CA VAL A 73 17.51 11.74 -2.79
C VAL A 73 17.73 10.39 -3.46
N LEU A 74 17.02 10.17 -4.53
CA LEU A 74 17.08 8.96 -5.32
C LEU A 74 17.56 9.33 -6.72
N VAL A 75 18.57 8.62 -7.22
CA VAL A 75 19.13 8.83 -8.56
C VAL A 75 19.31 7.51 -9.28
N PRO A 76 19.13 7.46 -10.61
CA PRO A 76 19.43 6.26 -11.40
C PRO A 76 20.89 5.83 -11.19
N ALA A 77 21.11 4.53 -11.11
CA ALA A 77 22.42 3.91 -10.96
C ALA A 77 22.46 2.57 -11.69
N ALA A 78 23.67 2.05 -11.92
CA ALA A 78 23.83 0.74 -12.51
C ALA A 78 23.10 -0.32 -11.67
N GLY A 79 22.16 -1.02 -12.29
CA GLY A 79 21.36 -2.09 -11.67
C GLY A 79 20.20 -1.63 -10.78
N GLY A 80 19.82 -0.33 -10.82
CA GLY A 80 18.68 0.16 -10.05
C GLY A 80 18.70 1.66 -9.74
N VAL A 81 18.24 2.01 -8.55
CA VAL A 81 18.17 3.38 -8.05
C VAL A 81 19.01 3.49 -6.76
N ARG A 82 19.93 4.44 -6.72
CA ARG A 82 20.72 4.76 -5.53
C ARG A 82 19.97 5.74 -4.65
N VAL A 83 19.85 5.42 -3.37
CA VAL A 83 19.20 6.26 -2.35
C VAL A 83 20.27 6.81 -1.43
N ARG A 84 20.33 8.13 -1.28
CA ARG A 84 21.28 8.82 -0.41
C ARG A 84 20.59 9.89 0.43
N GLY A 85 21.04 10.05 1.67
CA GLY A 85 20.54 11.08 2.57
C GLY A 85 20.77 10.76 4.02
N GLN A 86 19.91 11.30 4.88
CA GLN A 86 20.01 11.11 6.32
C GLN A 86 18.63 10.88 6.93
N VAL A 87 18.61 10.05 7.96
CA VAL A 87 17.43 9.79 8.80
C VAL A 87 17.82 9.98 10.25
N GLY A 88 17.12 10.85 10.96
CA GLY A 88 17.34 11.16 12.37
C GLY A 88 16.19 10.67 13.25
N GLY A 89 16.36 10.81 14.59
CA GLY A 89 15.36 10.36 15.57
C GLY A 89 15.33 8.85 15.78
N LEU A 90 16.35 8.14 15.28
CA LEU A 90 16.50 6.69 15.38
C LEU A 90 16.99 6.25 16.76
N VAL A 91 16.81 4.98 17.08
CA VAL A 91 17.44 4.37 18.26
C VAL A 91 18.96 4.45 18.11
N ARG A 92 19.64 5.06 19.05
CA ARG A 92 21.11 5.23 19.05
C ARG A 92 21.81 3.89 18.90
N ASN A 93 22.75 3.80 17.99
CA ASN A 93 23.48 2.59 17.65
C ASN A 93 22.56 1.44 17.19
N GLY A 94 21.29 1.75 16.87
CA GLY A 94 20.28 0.78 16.42
C GLY A 94 20.38 0.53 14.92
N ALA A 95 19.94 -0.67 14.51
CA ALA A 95 19.77 -1.03 13.11
C ALA A 95 18.28 -0.91 12.74
N HIS A 96 18.01 -0.33 11.57
CA HIS A 96 16.68 -0.09 11.06
C HIS A 96 16.58 -0.58 9.61
N GLY A 97 15.36 -0.90 9.17
CA GLY A 97 15.08 -1.21 7.77
C GLY A 97 14.65 0.05 7.02
N LEU A 98 15.07 0.19 5.77
CA LEU A 98 14.54 1.15 4.81
C LEU A 98 13.91 0.37 3.66
N GLN A 99 12.58 0.47 3.48
CA GLN A 99 11.82 -0.38 2.56
C GLN A 99 10.93 0.42 1.63
N LEU A 100 10.82 -0.07 0.38
CA LEU A 100 9.76 0.38 -0.54
C LEU A 100 8.44 -0.30 -0.23
N HIS A 101 7.33 0.43 -0.36
CA HIS A 101 5.98 -0.06 -0.24
C HIS A 101 5.12 0.27 -1.46
N GLU A 102 4.06 -0.54 -1.66
CA GLU A 102 3.26 -0.55 -2.90
C GLU A 102 2.56 0.77 -3.22
N ARG A 103 2.15 1.52 -2.19
CA ARG A 103 1.34 2.73 -2.36
C ARG A 103 2.08 3.96 -1.85
N GLY A 104 1.93 5.07 -2.57
CA GLY A 104 2.42 6.38 -2.14
C GLY A 104 1.46 7.06 -1.17
N ASP A 105 1.02 6.33 -0.15
CA ASP A 105 0.06 6.84 0.83
C ASP A 105 0.63 6.69 2.25
N CYS A 106 0.96 7.82 2.85
CA CYS A 106 1.47 7.92 4.22
C CYS A 106 0.44 8.53 5.18
N SER A 107 -0.86 8.55 4.83
CA SER A 107 -1.90 9.24 5.60
C SER A 107 -2.27 8.53 6.91
N ALA A 108 -2.15 7.21 6.98
CA ALA A 108 -2.42 6.48 8.22
C ALA A 108 -1.34 6.77 9.27
N VAL A 109 -1.76 6.98 10.52
CA VAL A 109 -0.86 7.30 11.65
C VAL A 109 0.29 6.28 11.80
N ASP A 110 0.03 5.02 11.49
CA ASP A 110 0.99 3.92 11.54
C ASP A 110 1.53 3.53 10.15
N ALA A 111 1.33 4.40 9.16
CA ALA A 111 1.74 4.22 7.78
C ALA A 111 1.23 2.92 7.11
N ARG A 112 0.14 2.29 7.64
CA ARG A 112 -0.44 1.07 7.01
C ARG A 112 -1.04 1.35 5.64
N SER A 113 -1.45 2.59 5.36
CA SER A 113 -1.95 3.04 4.06
C SER A 113 -0.94 2.83 2.92
N ALA A 114 0.37 2.81 3.22
CA ALA A 114 1.45 2.50 2.28
C ALA A 114 1.37 1.08 1.67
N GLY A 115 0.56 0.20 2.25
CA GLY A 115 0.37 -1.16 1.75
C GLY A 115 1.48 -2.12 2.16
N ARG A 116 1.71 -3.15 1.32
CA ARG A 116 2.73 -4.18 1.53
C ARG A 116 4.10 -3.73 1.04
N TYR A 117 5.12 -4.49 1.41
CA TYR A 117 6.46 -4.39 0.83
C TYR A 117 6.40 -4.53 -0.70
N PHE A 118 7.15 -3.67 -1.38
CA PHE A 118 7.28 -3.69 -2.83
C PHE A 118 8.71 -4.09 -3.22
N ASP A 119 8.83 -5.18 -3.99
CA ASP A 119 10.09 -5.62 -4.60
C ASP A 119 10.09 -5.28 -6.09
N PRO A 120 10.95 -4.37 -6.57
CA PRO A 120 11.04 -4.05 -7.99
C PRO A 120 11.36 -5.26 -8.90
N LEU A 121 11.96 -6.31 -8.35
CA LEU A 121 12.34 -7.53 -9.07
C LEU A 121 11.34 -8.68 -8.89
N ALA A 122 10.25 -8.50 -8.15
CA ALA A 122 9.30 -9.59 -7.85
C ALA A 122 8.73 -10.26 -9.10
N THR A 123 8.54 -9.50 -10.17
CA THR A 123 8.02 -10.02 -11.45
C THR A 123 9.01 -10.88 -12.22
N THR A 124 10.32 -10.80 -11.90
CA THR A 124 11.38 -11.56 -12.57
C THR A 124 11.81 -12.79 -11.80
N ARG A 125 11.33 -12.96 -10.57
CA ARG A 125 11.63 -14.12 -9.71
C ARG A 125 10.58 -15.20 -9.89
N GLN A 126 11.01 -16.35 -10.40
CA GLN A 126 10.16 -17.51 -10.62
C GLN A 126 9.94 -18.37 -9.35
N ASP A 127 10.66 -18.11 -8.29
CA ASP A 127 10.77 -18.97 -7.11
C ASP A 127 9.98 -18.48 -5.89
N GLY A 128 9.22 -17.39 -6.01
CA GLY A 128 8.43 -16.85 -4.88
C GLY A 128 9.28 -16.39 -3.70
N ALA A 129 10.59 -16.28 -3.88
CA ALA A 129 11.48 -15.79 -2.86
C ALA A 129 11.05 -14.38 -2.46
N VAL A 130 10.70 -14.21 -1.19
CA VAL A 130 10.42 -12.91 -0.59
C VAL A 130 11.67 -12.04 -0.83
N GLY A 131 11.45 -10.93 -1.53
CA GLY A 131 12.51 -10.05 -1.96
C GLY A 131 13.50 -9.73 -0.88
N SER A 132 14.72 -9.60 -1.34
CA SER A 132 15.93 -9.26 -0.60
C SER A 132 15.69 -8.35 0.61
N ASP A 133 16.51 -8.61 1.61
CA ASP A 133 16.76 -7.82 2.81
C ASP A 133 16.41 -6.34 2.62
N PRO A 134 15.48 -5.80 3.43
CA PRO A 134 15.22 -4.38 3.45
C PRO A 134 16.56 -3.67 3.64
N GLY A 135 16.77 -2.58 2.89
CA GLY A 135 18.00 -1.82 3.01
C GLY A 135 18.28 -1.52 4.48
N ARG A 136 19.38 -2.08 5.00
CA ARG A 136 19.76 -1.88 6.39
C ARG A 136 20.44 -0.54 6.55
N ILE A 137 19.95 0.29 7.46
CA ILE A 137 20.61 1.52 7.92
C ILE A 137 20.96 1.39 9.41
N VAL A 138 22.08 1.94 9.83
CA VAL A 138 22.55 1.90 11.21
C VAL A 138 22.73 3.33 11.71
N ALA A 139 22.08 3.64 12.81
CA ALA A 139 22.21 4.93 13.46
C ALA A 139 23.52 5.01 14.26
N GLY A 140 24.11 6.18 14.26
CA GLY A 140 25.22 6.54 15.14
C GLY A 140 24.78 6.76 16.59
N PRO A 141 25.75 7.15 17.44
CA PRO A 141 25.46 7.47 18.85
C PRO A 141 24.60 8.72 19.02
N ASP A 142 24.43 9.53 17.99
CA ASP A 142 23.55 10.70 17.91
C ASP A 142 22.12 10.35 17.47
N GLY A 143 21.85 9.10 17.09
CA GLY A 143 20.56 8.65 16.56
C GLY A 143 20.31 9.05 15.10
N VAL A 144 21.38 9.36 14.34
CA VAL A 144 21.30 9.68 12.93
C VAL A 144 21.95 8.56 12.11
N ALA A 145 21.27 8.13 11.05
CA ALA A 145 21.84 7.21 10.07
C ALA A 145 22.09 7.93 8.74
N SER A 146 23.29 7.75 8.19
CA SER A 146 23.57 8.06 6.79
C SER A 146 23.04 6.93 5.92
N VAL A 147 22.27 7.29 4.90
CA VAL A 147 21.70 6.37 3.93
C VAL A 147 22.56 6.37 2.67
N ASP A 148 23.02 5.21 2.24
CA ASP A 148 23.61 4.97 0.92
C ASP A 148 23.29 3.53 0.50
N LEU A 149 22.16 3.35 -0.19
CA LEU A 149 21.61 2.05 -0.57
C LEU A 149 21.31 1.98 -2.06
N LEU A 150 21.36 0.78 -2.62
CA LEU A 150 20.95 0.50 -3.99
C LEU A 150 19.62 -0.30 -3.97
N LEU A 151 18.55 0.30 -4.46
CA LEU A 151 17.28 -0.37 -4.74
C LEU A 151 17.40 -1.08 -6.08
N ARG A 152 17.74 -2.37 -6.03
CA ARG A 152 18.00 -3.18 -7.22
C ARG A 152 16.78 -3.32 -8.10
N GLY A 153 16.97 -3.17 -9.40
CA GLY A 153 15.90 -3.32 -10.40
C GLY A 153 14.88 -2.19 -10.43
N ALA A 154 14.92 -1.23 -9.48
CA ALA A 154 14.05 -0.07 -9.48
C ALA A 154 14.42 0.90 -10.62
N VAL A 155 13.42 1.64 -11.13
CA VAL A 155 13.58 2.77 -12.04
C VAL A 155 12.82 3.98 -11.52
N LEU A 156 13.15 5.17 -12.04
CA LEU A 156 12.49 6.42 -11.69
C LEU A 156 11.65 6.92 -12.88
N GLY A 157 10.33 6.88 -12.76
CA GLY A 157 9.40 7.34 -13.78
C GLY A 157 9.22 6.38 -14.97
N GLY A 158 8.23 6.67 -15.79
CA GLY A 158 7.89 5.88 -16.98
C GLY A 158 6.73 4.90 -16.77
N GLY A 159 6.25 4.69 -15.54
CA GLY A 159 5.06 3.89 -15.25
C GLY A 159 5.23 2.38 -15.43
N ALA A 160 6.48 1.88 -15.53
CA ALA A 160 6.75 0.44 -15.61
C ALA A 160 6.46 -0.27 -14.29
N GLY A 161 6.37 -1.60 -14.29
CA GLY A 161 6.08 -2.39 -13.10
C GLY A 161 7.09 -2.19 -11.96
N ASN A 162 8.34 -1.87 -12.29
CA ASN A 162 9.43 -1.58 -11.35
C ASN A 162 9.67 -0.07 -11.11
N ASP A 163 8.79 0.79 -11.60
CA ASP A 163 8.84 2.23 -11.29
C ASP A 163 8.48 2.46 -9.82
N ILE A 164 9.31 3.26 -9.15
CA ILE A 164 9.15 3.57 -7.73
C ILE A 164 8.63 4.99 -7.45
N VAL A 165 8.47 5.82 -8.46
CA VAL A 165 7.84 7.14 -8.32
C VAL A 165 6.37 6.95 -7.98
N GLY A 166 5.87 7.73 -7.02
CA GLY A 166 4.50 7.58 -6.51
C GLY A 166 4.32 6.41 -5.53
N ARG A 167 5.39 5.68 -5.19
CA ARG A 167 5.39 4.68 -4.09
C ARG A 167 5.91 5.33 -2.81
N SER A 168 5.81 4.62 -1.68
CA SER A 168 6.37 5.12 -0.42
C SER A 168 7.64 4.39 -0.01
N LEU A 169 8.49 5.14 0.68
CA LEU A 169 9.69 4.67 1.36
C LEU A 169 9.43 4.73 2.86
N LEU A 170 9.60 3.61 3.56
CA LEU A 170 9.36 3.49 4.99
C LEU A 170 10.64 3.17 5.75
N VAL A 171 10.76 3.78 6.93
CA VAL A 171 11.74 3.36 7.94
C VAL A 171 11.05 2.44 8.94
N LEU A 172 11.68 1.29 9.21
CA LEU A 172 11.20 0.32 10.19
C LEU A 172 11.93 0.48 11.52
N GLY A 173 11.19 0.34 12.62
CA GLY A 173 11.75 0.38 13.96
C GLY A 173 12.69 -0.79 14.24
N ALA A 174 13.68 -0.56 15.12
CA ALA A 174 14.64 -1.56 15.57
C ALA A 174 14.44 -1.97 17.03
N THR A 175 13.38 -1.49 17.69
CA THR A 175 13.12 -1.83 19.09
C THR A 175 12.81 -3.34 19.22
N PRO A 176 13.43 -4.05 20.15
CA PRO A 176 13.09 -5.45 20.41
C PRO A 176 11.57 -5.61 20.60
N GLY A 177 10.96 -6.54 19.89
CA GLY A 177 9.51 -6.75 19.85
C GLY A 177 8.72 -5.83 18.88
N ALA A 178 9.35 -4.81 18.32
CA ALA A 178 8.73 -3.86 17.36
C ALA A 178 9.57 -3.63 16.11
N ILE A 179 10.37 -4.60 15.69
CA ILE A 179 11.26 -4.51 14.51
C ILE A 179 10.52 -4.25 13.20
N SER A 180 9.24 -4.57 13.14
CA SER A 180 8.37 -4.32 12.00
C SER A 180 7.55 -3.03 12.12
N ALA A 181 7.65 -2.29 13.23
CA ALA A 181 6.95 -1.02 13.39
C ALA A 181 7.42 -0.01 12.32
N ARG A 182 6.46 0.61 11.66
CA ARG A 182 6.72 1.65 10.66
C ARG A 182 6.90 2.98 11.38
N VAL A 183 8.11 3.47 11.47
CA VAL A 183 8.45 4.64 12.28
C VAL A 183 8.57 5.94 11.48
N ALA A 184 8.75 5.84 10.16
CA ALA A 184 8.63 6.99 9.26
C ALA A 184 8.14 6.55 7.89
N CYS A 185 7.50 7.46 7.15
CA CYS A 185 6.97 7.25 5.82
C CYS A 185 7.17 8.50 4.97
N GLY A 186 7.54 8.31 3.70
CA GLY A 186 7.64 9.39 2.71
C GLY A 186 7.33 8.88 1.32
N VAL A 187 6.60 9.67 0.54
CA VAL A 187 6.30 9.35 -0.85
C VAL A 187 7.48 9.74 -1.73
N VAL A 188 7.84 8.87 -2.66
CA VAL A 188 8.85 9.15 -3.69
C VAL A 188 8.22 10.05 -4.75
N THR A 189 8.70 11.27 -4.84
CA THR A 189 8.25 12.28 -5.82
C THR A 189 9.39 12.66 -6.75
N ALA A 190 9.05 13.15 -7.96
CA ALA A 190 10.07 13.66 -8.88
C ALA A 190 10.94 14.72 -8.17
N GLY A 191 12.24 14.68 -8.39
CA GLY A 191 13.17 15.73 -7.97
C GLY A 191 13.00 16.97 -8.84
N GLU A 192 13.22 18.13 -8.25
CA GLU A 192 13.31 19.40 -8.98
C GLU A 192 14.65 19.55 -9.67
#